data_4f230536f1b49e3d5d0552336a146787
#
_entry.id   4f230536f1b49e3d5d0552336a146787
#
_cell.length_a   1.000
_cell.length_b   1.000
_cell.length_c   1.000
_cell.angle_alpha   90.00
_cell.angle_beta   90.00
_cell.angle_gamma   90.00
#
_symmetry.space_group_name_H-M   'P 1'
#
loop_
_entity.id
_entity.type
_entity.pdbx_description
1 polymer ?
#
loop_
_entity_poly.entity_id
_entity_poly.type
_entity_poly.pdbx_seq_one_letter_code
_entity_poly.pdbx_strand_id
1 'polypeptide(L)'
;MVCPEDRSITKNYVDKILQGGLASPDEDVIYRILGKDGYHWISDTTVKVELPGGTFLQCILSDVSRFVAEREQREAELKRLLKASEERYEIIRALGTVYQDISVIDLKAQRYTLVSGCGKAEQYQGSTGPSGEFRDFVLNEIIVPAQHEEAAVFLDFSTAAERLREKRFIAREFKGQNGAWYLVTLIAKNRDKNGNVTHLLVSARNIDKQKTKELEYQKSLEEAAAEAHRANEAKTNFLRRMSHDKPLQINEVVAAIAHCCRKEP
;
A
#
# COMPACT_ATOMS: atom_id res chain seq x y z
N MET A 1 -21.57 42.38 28.40
CA MET A 1 -22.57 41.42 28.86
C MET A 1 -22.00 40.04 28.60
N VAL A 2 -22.02 39.11 29.60
CA VAL A 2 -21.54 37.73 29.48
C VAL A 2 -22.38 36.96 28.46
N CYS A 3 -21.77 36.15 27.61
CA CYS A 3 -22.46 35.28 26.67
C CYS A 3 -23.47 34.39 27.39
N PRO A 4 -24.71 34.23 26.90
CA PRO A 4 -25.72 33.44 27.57
C PRO A 4 -25.30 32.03 27.94
N GLU A 5 -24.53 31.37 27.07
CA GLU A 5 -24.02 30.01 27.27
C GLU A 5 -22.98 29.92 28.39
N ASP A 6 -22.24 31.00 28.67
CA ASP A 6 -21.14 31.02 29.63
C ASP A 6 -21.57 31.56 31.02
N ARG A 7 -22.84 31.97 31.17
CA ARG A 7 -23.35 32.54 32.43
C ARG A 7 -23.26 31.58 33.61
N SER A 8 -23.45 30.31 33.40
CA SER A 8 -23.33 29.28 34.45
C SER A 8 -21.88 29.17 34.94
N ILE A 9 -20.91 29.26 34.02
CA ILE A 9 -19.50 29.18 34.33
C ILE A 9 -19.10 30.36 35.23
N THR A 10 -19.44 31.59 34.80
CA THR A 10 -19.10 32.80 35.55
C THR A 10 -19.81 32.84 36.92
N LYS A 11 -21.06 32.42 36.98
CA LYS A 11 -21.81 32.33 38.26
C LYS A 11 -21.14 31.38 39.25
N ASN A 12 -20.84 30.15 38.79
CA ASN A 12 -20.19 29.15 39.64
C ASN A 12 -18.80 29.63 40.11
N TYR A 13 -18.08 30.33 39.28
CA TYR A 13 -16.78 30.89 39.62
C TYR A 13 -16.89 31.95 40.75
N VAL A 14 -17.80 32.91 40.59
CA VAL A 14 -18.06 33.95 41.62
C VAL A 14 -18.58 33.34 42.93
N ASP A 15 -19.52 32.38 42.85
CA ASP A 15 -20.06 31.69 44.04
C ASP A 15 -18.96 30.95 44.82
N LYS A 16 -18.01 30.30 44.10
CA LYS A 16 -16.85 29.62 44.69
C LYS A 16 -15.95 30.59 45.46
N ILE A 17 -15.69 31.76 44.90
CA ILE A 17 -14.85 32.80 45.51
C ILE A 17 -15.55 33.34 46.78
N LEU A 18 -16.85 33.63 46.70
CA LEU A 18 -17.62 34.20 47.83
C LEU A 18 -17.73 33.22 49.00
N GLN A 19 -17.80 31.92 48.75
CA GLN A 19 -17.89 30.86 49.79
C GLN A 19 -16.54 30.59 50.48
N GLY A 20 -15.48 31.34 50.14
CA GLY A 20 -14.15 31.17 50.75
C GLY A 20 -13.33 30.02 50.16
N GLY A 21 -13.78 29.43 49.08
CA GLY A 21 -12.93 28.63 48.23
C GLY A 21 -11.94 29.57 47.58
N LEU A 22 -10.68 29.63 48.07
CA LEU A 22 -9.59 30.34 47.43
C LEU A 22 -9.48 29.85 46.00
N ALA A 23 -9.87 30.69 45.03
CA ALA A 23 -9.30 30.54 43.72
C ALA A 23 -7.79 30.69 43.93
N SER A 24 -7.02 29.66 43.61
CA SER A 24 -5.58 29.81 43.51
C SER A 24 -5.31 30.96 42.56
N PRO A 25 -4.28 31.79 42.78
CA PRO A 25 -3.91 32.84 41.84
C PRO A 25 -3.72 32.32 40.40
N ASP A 26 -3.61 31.02 40.24
CA ASP A 26 -3.44 30.31 38.94
C ASP A 26 -4.76 29.73 38.38
N GLU A 27 -5.92 29.96 39.01
CA GLU A 27 -7.22 29.44 38.58
C GLU A 27 -8.01 30.49 37.82
N ASP A 28 -7.63 30.70 36.55
CA ASP A 28 -8.34 31.58 35.61
C ASP A 28 -9.63 30.92 35.13
N VAL A 29 -10.68 31.71 35.00
CA VAL A 29 -11.87 31.30 34.26
C VAL A 29 -11.93 32.01 32.91
N ILE A 30 -12.16 31.25 31.84
CA ILE A 30 -12.27 31.80 30.51
C ILE A 30 -13.73 31.75 30.06
N TYR A 31 -14.25 32.90 29.63
CA TYR A 31 -15.62 33.06 29.15
C TYR A 31 -15.74 34.17 28.14
N ARG A 32 -16.86 34.25 27.41
CA ARG A 32 -17.08 35.24 26.36
C ARG A 32 -17.89 36.43 26.91
N ILE A 33 -17.45 37.61 26.58
CA ILE A 33 -18.20 38.87 26.80
C ILE A 33 -18.51 39.55 25.47
N LEU A 34 -19.67 40.19 25.42
CA LEU A 34 -20.07 41.01 24.25
C LEU A 34 -19.40 42.34 24.31
N GLY A 35 -18.50 42.61 23.36
CA GLY A 35 -17.91 43.92 23.06
C GLY A 35 -18.69 44.69 21.99
N LYS A 36 -18.08 45.74 21.44
CA LYS A 36 -18.69 46.54 20.37
C LYS A 36 -18.69 45.87 19.01
N ASP A 37 -17.72 45.03 18.77
CA ASP A 37 -17.41 44.33 17.52
C ASP A 37 -17.71 42.81 17.59
N GLY A 38 -18.31 42.33 18.69
CA GLY A 38 -18.69 40.93 18.86
C GLY A 38 -18.29 40.33 20.18
N TYR A 39 -18.31 39.03 20.29
CA TYR A 39 -17.88 38.31 21.49
C TYR A 39 -16.37 38.17 21.53
N HIS A 40 -15.80 38.54 22.69
CA HIS A 40 -14.38 38.41 23.03
C HIS A 40 -14.19 37.35 24.11
N TRP A 41 -13.17 36.51 23.98
CA TRP A 41 -12.75 35.61 25.03
C TRP A 41 -11.95 36.33 26.08
N ILE A 42 -12.41 36.30 27.32
CA ILE A 42 -11.78 36.94 28.47
C ILE A 42 -11.31 35.87 29.44
N SER A 43 -10.03 35.96 29.83
CA SER A 43 -9.53 35.29 31.06
C SER A 43 -9.77 36.24 32.23
N ASP A 44 -10.44 35.75 33.22
CA ASP A 44 -10.80 36.45 34.46
C ASP A 44 -10.14 35.78 35.66
N THR A 45 -9.21 36.54 36.27
CA THR A 45 -8.58 36.20 37.53
C THR A 45 -9.16 37.08 38.60
N THR A 46 -10.04 36.53 39.47
CA THR A 46 -10.69 37.28 40.54
C THR A 46 -10.17 36.79 41.88
N VAL A 47 -9.75 37.74 42.71
CA VAL A 47 -9.32 37.51 44.10
C VAL A 47 -10.18 38.30 45.09
N LYS A 48 -10.42 37.68 46.25
CA LYS A 48 -11.08 38.33 47.35
C LYS A 48 -10.06 39.15 48.18
N VAL A 49 -10.33 40.43 48.38
CA VAL A 49 -9.48 41.34 49.16
C VAL A 49 -10.25 41.90 50.32
N GLU A 50 -9.69 41.83 51.51
CA GLU A 50 -10.26 42.42 52.73
C GLU A 50 -9.56 43.75 53.02
N LEU A 51 -10.36 44.82 53.05
CA LEU A 51 -9.88 46.16 53.32
C LEU A 51 -10.65 46.78 54.50
N PRO A 52 -10.12 47.86 55.16
CA PRO A 52 -10.90 48.60 56.14
C PRO A 52 -12.16 49.17 55.49
N GLY A 53 -13.30 48.55 55.72
CA GLY A 53 -14.60 48.93 55.14
C GLY A 53 -15.35 47.77 54.47
N GLY A 54 -14.74 46.59 54.43
CA GLY A 54 -15.44 45.37 53.96
C GLY A 54 -14.62 44.47 53.02
N THR A 55 -15.30 43.48 52.53
CA THR A 55 -14.75 42.49 51.54
C THR A 55 -15.00 42.97 50.12
N PHE A 56 -13.95 43.01 49.29
CA PHE A 56 -13.99 43.42 47.91
C PHE A 56 -13.52 42.26 47.01
N LEU A 57 -13.99 42.23 45.74
CA LEU A 57 -13.48 41.39 44.70
C LEU A 57 -12.64 42.22 43.76
N GLN A 58 -11.38 41.84 43.59
CA GLN A 58 -10.50 42.41 42.61
C GLN A 58 -10.43 41.49 41.41
N CYS A 59 -10.89 41.93 40.22
CA CYS A 59 -10.89 41.19 39.00
C CYS A 59 -9.82 41.74 38.05
N ILE A 60 -9.04 40.86 37.45
CA ILE A 60 -8.12 41.15 36.36
C ILE A 60 -8.68 40.47 35.12
N LEU A 61 -9.09 41.26 34.14
CA LEU A 61 -9.66 40.78 32.89
C LEU A 61 -8.63 40.93 31.76
N SER A 62 -8.32 39.88 31.09
CA SER A 62 -7.41 39.86 29.95
C SER A 62 -8.12 39.36 28.70
N ASP A 63 -8.02 40.08 27.58
CA ASP A 63 -8.54 39.58 26.29
C ASP A 63 -7.60 38.50 25.74
N VAL A 64 -8.12 37.27 25.65
CA VAL A 64 -7.41 36.10 25.19
C VAL A 64 -7.96 35.58 23.86
N SER A 65 -8.81 36.37 23.18
CA SER A 65 -9.47 35.96 21.91
C SER A 65 -8.48 35.48 20.87
N ARG A 66 -7.35 36.19 20.71
CA ARG A 66 -6.29 35.81 19.79
C ARG A 66 -5.66 34.44 20.15
N PHE A 67 -5.39 34.25 21.42
CA PHE A 67 -4.79 33.01 21.92
C PHE A 67 -5.73 31.81 21.72
N VAL A 68 -7.03 31.98 22.01
CA VAL A 68 -8.05 30.95 21.77
C VAL A 68 -8.16 30.64 20.30
N ALA A 69 -8.24 31.62 19.43
CA ALA A 69 -8.30 31.43 17.98
C ALA A 69 -7.06 30.68 17.42
N GLU A 70 -5.86 31.07 17.85
CA GLU A 70 -4.61 30.41 17.45
C GLU A 70 -4.58 28.95 17.95
N ARG A 71 -5.09 28.67 19.13
CA ARG A 71 -5.17 27.31 19.67
C ARG A 71 -6.18 26.45 18.90
N GLU A 72 -7.37 26.98 18.63
CA GLU A 72 -8.39 26.27 17.84
C GLU A 72 -7.89 25.97 16.43
N GLN A 73 -7.19 26.91 15.82
CA GLN A 73 -6.58 26.69 14.49
C GLN A 73 -5.54 25.58 14.53
N ARG A 74 -4.65 25.56 15.54
CA ARG A 74 -3.66 24.48 15.69
C ARG A 74 -4.31 23.13 15.92
N GLU A 75 -5.34 23.06 16.76
CA GLU A 75 -6.09 21.83 17.04
C GLU A 75 -6.79 21.31 15.77
N ALA A 76 -7.38 22.19 14.96
CA ALA A 76 -7.98 21.84 13.68
C ALA A 76 -6.95 21.31 12.67
N GLU A 77 -5.77 21.95 12.62
CA GLU A 77 -4.67 21.50 11.75
C GLU A 77 -4.13 20.14 12.18
N LEU A 78 -3.91 19.93 13.48
CA LEU A 78 -3.49 18.63 14.04
C LEU A 78 -4.50 17.53 13.73
N LYS A 79 -5.80 17.79 13.90
CA LYS A 79 -6.85 16.83 13.56
C LYS A 79 -6.83 16.49 12.06
N ARG A 80 -6.62 17.48 11.20
CA ARG A 80 -6.52 17.30 9.75
C ARG A 80 -5.32 16.42 9.38
N LEU A 81 -4.16 16.70 9.97
CA LEU A 81 -2.93 15.93 9.74
C LEU A 81 -3.06 14.49 10.25
N LEU A 82 -3.67 14.31 11.43
CA LEU A 82 -3.92 12.98 12.00
C LEU A 82 -4.82 12.16 11.07
N LYS A 83 -5.95 12.73 10.64
CA LYS A 83 -6.87 12.06 9.70
C LYS A 83 -6.20 11.70 8.38
N ALA A 84 -5.41 12.61 7.81
CA ALA A 84 -4.66 12.32 6.58
C ALA A 84 -3.61 11.22 6.79
N SER A 85 -3.01 11.12 7.98
CA SER A 85 -2.10 10.04 8.35
C SER A 85 -2.81 8.70 8.48
N GLU A 86 -3.97 8.67 9.13
CA GLU A 86 -4.81 7.47 9.28
C GLU A 86 -5.25 6.93 7.91
N GLU A 87 -5.76 7.79 7.03
CA GLU A 87 -6.14 7.40 5.66
C GLU A 87 -4.95 6.81 4.87
N ARG A 88 -3.75 7.39 5.01
CA ARG A 88 -2.54 6.80 4.41
C ARG A 88 -2.19 5.43 4.99
N TYR A 89 -2.36 5.27 6.30
CA TYR A 89 -2.12 4.00 6.98
C TYR A 89 -3.09 2.91 6.53
N GLU A 90 -4.37 3.25 6.34
CA GLU A 90 -5.39 2.33 5.83
C GLU A 90 -5.07 1.87 4.39
N ILE A 91 -4.62 2.78 3.53
CA ILE A 91 -4.18 2.44 2.16
C ILE A 91 -2.99 1.47 2.21
N ILE A 92 -1.99 1.74 3.07
CA ILE A 92 -0.83 0.85 3.23
C ILE A 92 -1.26 -0.52 3.75
N ARG A 93 -2.18 -0.59 4.72
CA ARG A 93 -2.74 -1.87 5.21
C ARG A 93 -3.50 -2.62 4.12
N ALA A 94 -4.31 -1.93 3.33
CA ALA A 94 -5.02 -2.54 2.20
C ALA A 94 -4.04 -3.08 1.14
N LEU A 95 -2.97 -2.36 0.83
CA LEU A 95 -1.89 -2.85 -0.04
C LEU A 95 -1.15 -4.05 0.58
N GLY A 96 -0.98 -4.08 1.90
CA GLY A 96 -0.38 -5.19 2.65
C GLY A 96 -1.13 -6.52 2.49
N THR A 97 -2.42 -6.51 2.11
CA THR A 97 -3.16 -7.74 1.77
C THR A 97 -2.75 -8.32 0.41
N VAL A 98 -2.25 -7.48 -0.49
CA VAL A 98 -1.78 -7.87 -1.84
C VAL A 98 -0.28 -8.12 -1.85
N TYR A 99 0.48 -7.29 -1.13
CA TYR A 99 1.93 -7.40 -0.99
C TYR A 99 2.26 -7.93 0.39
N GLN A 100 2.96 -9.05 0.46
CA GLN A 100 3.35 -9.67 1.73
C GLN A 100 4.40 -8.83 2.46
N ASP A 101 5.37 -8.28 1.70
CA ASP A 101 6.43 -7.47 2.26
C ASP A 101 6.60 -6.19 1.45
N ILE A 102 6.75 -5.07 2.16
CA ILE A 102 7.01 -3.75 1.59
C ILE A 102 8.14 -3.11 2.39
N SER A 103 9.24 -2.81 1.72
CA SER A 103 10.40 -2.12 2.31
C SER A 103 10.77 -0.90 1.49
N VAL A 104 11.24 0.14 2.16
CA VAL A 104 11.84 1.32 1.52
C VAL A 104 13.34 1.27 1.74
N ILE A 105 14.12 1.41 0.66
CA ILE A 105 15.58 1.48 0.71
C ILE A 105 16.00 2.90 0.35
N ASP A 106 16.71 3.57 1.25
CA ASP A 106 17.45 4.81 0.96
C ASP A 106 18.80 4.42 0.39
N LEU A 107 19.01 4.69 -0.89
CA LEU A 107 20.24 4.32 -1.60
C LEU A 107 21.44 5.17 -1.18
N LYS A 108 21.20 6.41 -0.73
CA LYS A 108 22.26 7.30 -0.29
C LYS A 108 22.74 6.96 1.12
N ALA A 109 21.78 6.76 2.03
CA ALA A 109 22.06 6.39 3.42
C ALA A 109 22.39 4.89 3.57
N GLN A 110 22.17 4.07 2.55
CA GLN A 110 22.27 2.60 2.55
C GLN A 110 21.49 1.96 3.70
N ARG A 111 20.26 2.43 3.90
CA ARG A 111 19.37 1.96 4.97
C ARG A 111 18.05 1.46 4.41
N TYR A 112 17.50 0.46 5.10
CA TYR A 112 16.14 0.02 4.84
C TYR A 112 15.18 0.47 5.94
N THR A 113 13.90 0.54 5.61
CA THR A 113 12.77 0.61 6.55
C THR A 113 11.72 -0.39 6.10
N LEU A 114 11.40 -1.38 6.94
CA LEU A 114 10.34 -2.34 6.69
C LEU A 114 8.99 -1.71 7.02
N VAL A 115 8.20 -1.41 6.00
CA VAL A 115 6.89 -0.74 6.13
C VAL A 115 5.80 -1.74 6.48
N SER A 116 5.82 -2.90 5.83
CA SER A 116 4.90 -4.02 6.07
C SER A 116 5.65 -5.31 5.84
N GLY A 117 5.46 -6.28 6.72
CA GLY A 117 6.05 -7.61 6.63
C GLY A 117 5.08 -8.67 7.08
N CYS A 118 5.19 -9.89 6.53
CA CYS A 118 4.42 -11.03 6.96
C CYS A 118 5.32 -12.23 7.30
N GLY A 119 4.79 -13.20 8.04
CA GLY A 119 5.51 -14.39 8.44
C GLY A 119 6.79 -14.06 9.22
N LYS A 120 7.96 -14.50 8.74
CA LYS A 120 9.26 -14.22 9.40
C LYS A 120 9.61 -12.73 9.47
N ALA A 121 9.09 -11.92 8.56
CA ALA A 121 9.38 -10.48 8.51
C ALA A 121 8.43 -9.64 9.39
N GLU A 122 7.30 -10.19 9.84
CA GLU A 122 6.28 -9.46 10.61
C GLU A 122 6.83 -8.84 11.90
N GLN A 123 7.69 -9.58 12.62
CA GLN A 123 8.33 -9.10 13.85
C GLN A 123 9.27 -7.91 13.66
N TYR A 124 9.69 -7.63 12.42
CA TYR A 124 10.57 -6.52 12.06
C TYR A 124 9.81 -5.33 11.48
N GLN A 125 8.48 -5.36 11.43
CA GLN A 125 7.67 -4.27 10.90
C GLN A 125 7.97 -2.95 11.64
N GLY A 126 8.22 -1.89 10.88
CA GLY A 126 8.65 -0.58 11.39
C GLY A 126 10.13 -0.49 11.72
N SER A 127 10.89 -1.61 11.67
CA SER A 127 12.33 -1.58 11.89
C SER A 127 13.09 -0.90 10.76
N THR A 128 14.26 -0.36 11.09
CA THR A 128 15.19 0.25 10.14
C THR A 128 16.61 -0.19 10.46
N GLY A 129 17.40 -0.45 9.42
CA GLY A 129 18.79 -0.91 9.56
C GLY A 129 19.58 -0.72 8.27
N PRO A 130 20.84 -1.22 8.21
CA PRO A 130 21.64 -1.25 6.99
C PRO A 130 20.97 -2.07 5.88
N SER A 131 20.96 -1.55 4.64
CA SER A 131 20.31 -2.23 3.51
C SER A 131 20.96 -3.57 3.15
N GLY A 132 22.24 -3.76 3.49
CA GLY A 132 22.94 -5.04 3.35
C GLY A 132 22.36 -6.13 4.27
N GLU A 133 22.03 -5.80 5.51
CA GLU A 133 21.39 -6.74 6.45
C GLU A 133 20.01 -7.18 5.96
N PHE A 134 19.25 -6.26 5.38
CA PHE A 134 17.97 -6.61 4.77
C PHE A 134 18.13 -7.57 3.59
N ARG A 135 19.09 -7.30 2.70
CA ARG A 135 19.42 -8.20 1.60
C ARG A 135 19.81 -9.59 2.09
N ASP A 136 20.70 -9.65 3.08
CA ASP A 136 21.21 -10.90 3.61
C ASP A 136 20.10 -11.69 4.33
N PHE A 137 19.19 -11.01 5.04
CA PHE A 137 17.99 -11.63 5.61
C PHE A 137 17.10 -12.24 4.53
N VAL A 138 16.82 -11.50 3.45
CA VAL A 138 15.97 -12.00 2.35
C VAL A 138 16.62 -13.21 1.67
N LEU A 139 17.92 -13.18 1.41
CA LEU A 139 18.65 -14.29 0.81
C LEU A 139 18.63 -15.53 1.72
N ASN A 140 19.01 -15.39 2.97
CA ASN A 140 19.26 -16.52 3.86
C ASN A 140 17.98 -17.11 4.47
N GLU A 141 16.95 -16.28 4.71
CA GLU A 141 15.76 -16.69 5.46
C GLU A 141 14.52 -16.86 4.58
N ILE A 142 14.49 -16.22 3.41
CA ILE A 142 13.28 -16.17 2.58
C ILE A 142 13.45 -16.98 1.29
N ILE A 143 14.56 -16.79 0.55
CA ILE A 143 14.75 -17.39 -0.77
C ILE A 143 15.42 -18.76 -0.67
N VAL A 144 15.05 -19.71 -1.54
CA VAL A 144 15.70 -21.02 -1.59
C VAL A 144 17.17 -20.91 -2.00
N PRO A 145 18.10 -21.72 -1.42
CA PRO A 145 19.53 -21.65 -1.71
C PRO A 145 19.87 -21.75 -3.20
N ALA A 146 19.12 -22.53 -3.96
CA ALA A 146 19.34 -22.71 -5.39
C ALA A 146 19.21 -21.41 -6.23
N GLN A 147 18.58 -20.36 -5.69
CA GLN A 147 18.38 -19.07 -6.36
C GLN A 147 19.16 -17.92 -5.68
N HIS A 148 20.03 -18.20 -4.72
CA HIS A 148 20.75 -17.15 -3.98
C HIS A 148 21.64 -16.30 -4.87
N GLU A 149 22.35 -16.90 -5.83
CA GLU A 149 23.23 -16.14 -6.75
C GLU A 149 22.41 -15.14 -7.58
N GLU A 150 21.32 -15.58 -8.18
CA GLU A 150 20.44 -14.75 -8.98
C GLU A 150 19.76 -13.66 -8.14
N ALA A 151 19.30 -14.02 -6.95
CA ALA A 151 18.67 -13.09 -6.02
C ALA A 151 19.66 -12.06 -5.47
N ALA A 152 20.91 -12.45 -5.19
CA ALA A 152 21.97 -11.53 -4.75
C ALA A 152 22.26 -10.45 -5.80
N VAL A 153 22.30 -10.82 -7.08
CA VAL A 153 22.45 -9.87 -8.19
C VAL A 153 21.21 -8.98 -8.31
N PHE A 154 20.01 -9.55 -8.18
CA PHE A 154 18.77 -8.77 -8.29
C PHE A 154 18.60 -7.78 -7.13
N LEU A 155 18.94 -8.18 -5.90
CA LEU A 155 18.87 -7.40 -4.67
C LEU A 155 20.15 -6.60 -4.38
N ASP A 156 21.07 -6.48 -5.36
CA ASP A 156 22.18 -5.55 -5.24
C ASP A 156 21.69 -4.11 -5.39
N PHE A 157 21.49 -3.44 -4.25
CA PHE A 157 21.00 -2.07 -4.21
C PHE A 157 22.04 -1.04 -4.70
N SER A 158 23.34 -1.39 -4.74
CA SER A 158 24.38 -0.51 -5.23
C SER A 158 24.23 -0.24 -6.75
N THR A 159 23.77 -1.23 -7.51
CA THR A 159 23.54 -1.14 -8.95
C THR A 159 22.09 -0.81 -9.32
N ALA A 160 21.18 -0.83 -8.33
CA ALA A 160 19.74 -0.68 -8.57
C ALA A 160 19.38 0.68 -9.18
N ALA A 161 20.08 1.76 -8.79
CA ALA A 161 19.84 3.10 -9.33
C ALA A 161 20.09 3.15 -10.85
N GLU A 162 21.15 2.52 -11.33
CA GLU A 162 21.49 2.45 -12.75
C GLU A 162 20.50 1.56 -13.53
N ARG A 163 20.19 0.38 -13.00
CA ARG A 163 19.21 -0.56 -13.59
C ARG A 163 17.80 0.05 -13.72
N LEU A 164 17.46 1.00 -12.86
CA LEU A 164 16.18 1.71 -12.85
C LEU A 164 16.23 3.09 -13.48
N ARG A 165 17.37 3.50 -14.10
CA ARG A 165 17.54 4.85 -14.64
C ARG A 165 16.40 5.25 -15.58
N GLU A 166 16.04 4.39 -16.53
CA GLU A 166 14.99 4.60 -17.51
C GLU A 166 13.72 3.79 -17.24
N LYS A 167 13.75 2.93 -16.22
CA LYS A 167 12.64 2.04 -15.86
C LYS A 167 11.97 2.53 -14.59
N ARG A 168 10.65 2.40 -14.56
CA ARG A 168 9.88 2.68 -13.35
C ARG A 168 10.05 1.57 -12.31
N PHE A 169 10.13 0.34 -12.76
CA PHE A 169 10.33 -0.84 -11.91
C PHE A 169 11.05 -1.96 -12.68
N ILE A 170 11.63 -2.88 -11.93
CA ILE A 170 12.10 -4.19 -12.37
C ILE A 170 11.52 -5.24 -11.44
N ALA A 171 11.17 -6.40 -11.97
CA ALA A 171 10.57 -7.48 -11.20
C ALA A 171 11.20 -8.82 -11.57
N ARG A 172 11.27 -9.74 -10.59
CA ARG A 172 11.74 -11.11 -10.76
C ARG A 172 11.01 -12.06 -9.85
N GLU A 173 10.84 -13.30 -10.31
CA GLU A 173 10.19 -14.34 -9.54
C GLU A 173 11.23 -15.17 -8.79
N PHE A 174 10.98 -15.40 -7.51
CA PHE A 174 11.82 -16.25 -6.67
C PHE A 174 10.97 -17.25 -5.90
N LYS A 175 11.54 -18.43 -5.67
CA LYS A 175 10.93 -19.45 -4.83
C LYS A 175 11.36 -19.23 -3.38
N GLY A 176 10.39 -19.18 -2.48
CA GLY A 176 10.65 -19.09 -1.05
C GLY A 176 10.98 -20.45 -0.44
N GLN A 177 11.68 -20.44 0.72
CA GLN A 177 11.98 -21.64 1.50
C GLN A 177 10.72 -22.38 1.98
N ASN A 178 9.59 -21.68 2.07
CA ASN A 178 8.28 -22.27 2.34
C ASN A 178 7.63 -22.95 1.12
N GLY A 179 8.34 -23.00 -0.02
CA GLY A 179 7.87 -23.59 -1.26
C GLY A 179 7.04 -22.67 -2.16
N ALA A 180 6.60 -21.52 -1.65
CA ALA A 180 5.76 -20.55 -2.37
C ALA A 180 6.57 -19.74 -3.38
N TRP A 181 5.92 -19.31 -4.46
CA TRP A 181 6.49 -18.38 -5.44
C TRP A 181 6.16 -16.94 -5.12
N TYR A 182 7.17 -16.08 -5.21
CA TYR A 182 7.08 -14.65 -4.95
C TYR A 182 7.55 -13.84 -6.14
N LEU A 183 6.76 -12.83 -6.50
CA LEU A 183 7.20 -11.77 -7.41
C LEU A 183 7.82 -10.66 -6.56
N VAL A 184 9.14 -10.52 -6.65
CA VAL A 184 9.87 -9.43 -6.01
C VAL A 184 10.02 -8.29 -7.00
N THR A 185 9.64 -7.08 -6.61
CA THR A 185 9.66 -5.89 -7.45
C THR A 185 10.45 -4.78 -6.79
N LEU A 186 11.41 -4.22 -7.52
CA LEU A 186 12.12 -3.00 -7.16
C LEU A 186 11.51 -1.83 -7.94
N ILE A 187 10.97 -0.84 -7.24
CA ILE A 187 10.28 0.32 -7.83
C ILE A 187 11.08 1.57 -7.48
N ALA A 188 11.36 2.42 -8.48
CA ALA A 188 11.94 3.73 -8.25
C ALA A 188 10.91 4.63 -7.54
N LYS A 189 11.08 4.84 -6.22
CA LYS A 189 10.15 5.63 -5.39
C LYS A 189 10.39 7.11 -5.56
N ASN A 190 11.63 7.56 -5.37
CA ASN A 190 12.01 8.97 -5.46
C ASN A 190 13.22 9.12 -6.40
N ARG A 191 13.27 10.27 -7.08
CA ARG A 191 14.40 10.67 -7.93
C ARG A 191 14.89 12.07 -7.52
N ASP A 192 16.18 12.31 -7.71
CA ASP A 192 16.77 13.63 -7.53
C ASP A 192 16.50 14.55 -8.74
N LYS A 193 17.00 15.77 -8.69
CA LYS A 193 16.85 16.78 -9.76
C LYS A 193 17.52 16.35 -11.09
N ASN A 194 18.45 15.38 -11.04
CA ASN A 194 19.15 14.84 -12.17
C ASN A 194 18.51 13.54 -12.71
N GLY A 195 17.38 13.12 -12.12
CA GLY A 195 16.68 11.91 -12.50
C GLY A 195 17.23 10.61 -11.87
N ASN A 196 18.28 10.68 -11.04
CA ASN A 196 18.83 9.50 -10.38
C ASN A 196 17.90 9.01 -9.28
N VAL A 197 17.74 7.70 -9.17
CA VAL A 197 16.91 7.09 -8.14
C VAL A 197 17.59 7.25 -6.77
N THR A 198 16.89 7.84 -5.81
CA THR A 198 17.38 8.05 -4.45
C THR A 198 16.77 7.09 -3.45
N HIS A 199 15.53 6.66 -3.68
CA HIS A 199 14.83 5.70 -2.84
C HIS A 199 14.16 4.64 -3.69
N LEU A 200 14.23 3.38 -3.23
CA LEU A 200 13.52 2.25 -3.81
C LEU A 200 12.36 1.84 -2.89
N LEU A 201 11.29 1.36 -3.50
CA LEU A 201 10.33 0.51 -2.85
C LEU A 201 10.62 -0.92 -3.28
N VAL A 202 10.88 -1.80 -2.34
CA VAL A 202 11.00 -3.25 -2.55
C VAL A 202 9.70 -3.87 -2.08
N SER A 203 9.06 -4.65 -2.94
CA SER A 203 7.83 -5.36 -2.57
C SER A 203 7.91 -6.82 -2.99
N ALA A 204 7.34 -7.70 -2.17
CA ALA A 204 7.17 -9.12 -2.47
C ALA A 204 5.68 -9.48 -2.46
N ARG A 205 5.23 -10.19 -3.51
CA ARG A 205 3.86 -10.68 -3.65
C ARG A 205 3.86 -12.17 -3.91
N ASN A 206 3.04 -12.92 -3.17
CA ASN A 206 2.82 -14.33 -3.47
C ASN A 206 2.08 -14.50 -4.80
N ILE A 207 2.62 -15.34 -5.67
CA ILE A 207 2.09 -15.61 -7.01
C ILE A 207 1.73 -17.09 -7.24
N ASP A 208 1.67 -17.91 -6.19
CA ASP A 208 1.37 -19.35 -6.32
C ASP A 208 0.07 -19.61 -7.08
N LYS A 209 -1.00 -18.89 -6.71
CA LYS A 209 -2.29 -19.05 -7.40
C LYS A 209 -2.21 -18.69 -8.89
N GLN A 210 -1.38 -17.71 -9.23
CA GLN A 210 -1.15 -17.29 -10.61
C GLN A 210 -0.33 -18.36 -11.34
N LYS A 211 0.75 -18.87 -10.72
CA LYS A 211 1.60 -19.92 -11.28
C LYS A 211 0.83 -21.23 -11.48
N THR A 212 0.02 -21.62 -10.51
CA THR A 212 -0.81 -22.85 -10.66
C THR A 212 -1.76 -22.72 -11.85
N LYS A 213 -2.45 -21.59 -11.98
CA LYS A 213 -3.35 -21.36 -13.13
C LYS A 213 -2.60 -21.33 -14.47
N GLU A 214 -1.42 -20.75 -14.51
CA GLU A 214 -0.58 -20.70 -15.71
C GLU A 214 -0.16 -22.10 -16.13
N LEU A 215 0.29 -22.94 -15.18
CA LEU A 215 0.66 -24.34 -15.42
C LEU A 215 -0.54 -25.19 -15.87
N GLU A 216 -1.69 -25.03 -15.22
CA GLU A 216 -2.92 -25.70 -15.62
C GLU A 216 -3.34 -25.32 -17.05
N TYR A 217 -3.25 -24.03 -17.38
CA TYR A 217 -3.54 -23.54 -18.73
C TYR A 217 -2.56 -24.07 -19.76
N GLN A 218 -1.25 -24.06 -19.49
CA GLN A 218 -0.23 -24.63 -20.37
C GLN A 218 -0.49 -26.13 -20.62
N LYS A 219 -0.75 -26.88 -19.56
CA LYS A 219 -1.07 -28.30 -19.67
C LYS A 219 -2.31 -28.56 -20.54
N SER A 220 -3.37 -27.79 -20.34
CA SER A 220 -4.58 -27.91 -21.16
C SER A 220 -4.33 -27.57 -22.63
N LEU A 221 -3.44 -26.61 -22.90
CA LEU A 221 -3.05 -26.22 -24.24
C LEU A 221 -2.23 -27.32 -24.93
N GLU A 222 -1.29 -27.93 -24.20
CA GLU A 222 -0.50 -29.07 -24.68
C GLU A 222 -1.38 -30.29 -24.99
N GLU A 223 -2.35 -30.61 -24.12
CA GLU A 223 -3.32 -31.67 -24.31
C GLU A 223 -4.19 -31.41 -25.55
N ALA A 224 -4.71 -30.19 -25.71
CA ALA A 224 -5.50 -29.79 -26.89
C ALA A 224 -4.67 -29.85 -28.19
N ALA A 225 -3.43 -29.38 -28.15
CA ALA A 225 -2.51 -29.46 -29.30
C ALA A 225 -2.21 -30.90 -29.69
N ALA A 226 -1.96 -31.77 -28.71
CA ALA A 226 -1.73 -33.22 -28.96
C ALA A 226 -2.97 -33.93 -29.52
N GLU A 227 -4.16 -33.53 -29.08
CA GLU A 227 -5.42 -34.08 -29.62
C GLU A 227 -5.66 -33.60 -31.08
N ALA A 228 -5.47 -32.31 -31.33
CA ALA A 228 -5.57 -31.76 -32.68
C ALA A 228 -4.56 -32.41 -33.64
N HIS A 229 -3.32 -32.65 -33.19
CA HIS A 229 -2.31 -33.37 -33.99
C HIS A 229 -2.75 -34.79 -34.34
N ARG A 230 -3.21 -35.54 -33.34
CA ARG A 230 -3.74 -36.93 -33.54
C ARG A 230 -4.92 -36.96 -34.52
N ALA A 231 -5.87 -36.01 -34.37
CA ALA A 231 -7.00 -35.89 -35.28
C ALA A 231 -6.56 -35.55 -36.71
N ASN A 232 -5.58 -34.69 -36.89
CA ASN A 232 -5.05 -34.32 -38.20
C ASN A 232 -4.27 -35.48 -38.85
N GLU A 233 -3.49 -36.23 -38.09
CA GLU A 233 -2.82 -37.43 -38.57
C GLU A 233 -3.85 -38.50 -39.00
N ALA A 234 -4.90 -38.75 -38.19
CA ALA A 234 -5.97 -39.67 -38.53
C ALA A 234 -6.68 -39.27 -39.84
N LYS A 235 -7.00 -37.97 -39.98
CA LYS A 235 -7.56 -37.38 -41.19
C LYS A 235 -6.65 -37.59 -42.40
N THR A 236 -5.36 -37.30 -42.27
CA THR A 236 -4.37 -37.43 -43.33
C THR A 236 -4.21 -38.90 -43.75
N ASN A 237 -4.17 -39.82 -42.79
CA ASN A 237 -4.09 -41.25 -43.04
C ASN A 237 -5.36 -41.78 -43.71
N PHE A 238 -6.56 -41.29 -43.27
CA PHE A 238 -7.83 -41.64 -43.93
C PHE A 238 -7.86 -41.16 -45.39
N LEU A 239 -7.49 -39.89 -45.66
CA LEU A 239 -7.44 -39.38 -47.02
C LEU A 239 -6.42 -40.12 -47.91
N ARG A 240 -5.27 -40.52 -47.34
CA ARG A 240 -4.26 -41.30 -48.04
C ARG A 240 -4.78 -42.68 -48.42
N ARG A 241 -5.49 -43.38 -47.54
CA ARG A 241 -6.15 -44.66 -47.82
C ARG A 241 -7.23 -44.53 -48.89
N MET A 242 -8.10 -43.50 -48.76
CA MET A 242 -9.12 -43.26 -49.79
C MET A 242 -8.53 -42.92 -51.16
N SER A 243 -7.42 -42.19 -51.21
CA SER A 243 -6.75 -41.83 -52.45
C SER A 243 -6.04 -43.06 -53.07
N HIS A 244 -5.59 -43.99 -52.23
CA HIS A 244 -4.96 -45.24 -52.73
C HIS A 244 -5.99 -46.23 -53.24
N ASP A 245 -7.17 -46.30 -52.57
CA ASP A 245 -8.23 -47.28 -52.93
C ASP A 245 -9.13 -46.79 -54.09
N LYS A 246 -9.27 -45.49 -54.29
CA LYS A 246 -10.06 -44.92 -55.42
C LYS A 246 -9.51 -45.15 -56.80
N PRO A 247 -8.20 -45.20 -57.11
CA PRO A 247 -7.72 -45.51 -58.44
C PRO A 247 -8.14 -46.90 -58.96
N LEU A 248 -8.27 -47.89 -58.05
CA LEU A 248 -8.70 -49.22 -58.39
C LEU A 248 -10.17 -49.26 -58.81
N GLN A 249 -11.04 -48.59 -58.09
CA GLN A 249 -12.48 -48.52 -58.41
C GLN A 249 -12.76 -47.72 -59.68
N ILE A 250 -12.04 -46.62 -59.92
CA ILE A 250 -12.18 -45.85 -61.18
C ILE A 250 -11.67 -46.65 -62.34
N ASN A 251 -10.56 -47.36 -62.21
CA ASN A 251 -10.02 -48.20 -63.28
C ASN A 251 -10.95 -49.40 -63.59
N GLU A 252 -11.58 -49.99 -62.55
CA GLU A 252 -12.56 -51.05 -62.76
C GLU A 252 -13.83 -50.53 -63.45
N VAL A 253 -14.31 -49.37 -63.09
CA VAL A 253 -15.45 -48.72 -63.74
C VAL A 253 -15.12 -48.33 -65.18
N VAL A 254 -13.95 -47.72 -65.38
CA VAL A 254 -13.46 -47.39 -66.73
C VAL A 254 -13.26 -48.64 -67.60
N ALA A 255 -12.74 -49.72 -67.02
CA ALA A 255 -12.60 -51.00 -67.73
C ALA A 255 -13.98 -51.64 -68.06
N ALA A 256 -14.93 -51.54 -67.12
CA ALA A 256 -16.32 -52.02 -67.34
C ALA A 256 -17.03 -51.22 -68.46
N ILE A 257 -16.89 -49.91 -68.47
CA ILE A 257 -17.44 -49.02 -69.52
C ILE A 257 -16.76 -49.30 -70.86
N ALA A 258 -15.45 -49.46 -70.89
CA ALA A 258 -14.72 -49.79 -72.12
C ALA A 258 -15.11 -51.18 -72.66
N HIS A 259 -15.51 -52.09 -71.78
CA HIS A 259 -15.99 -53.41 -72.20
C HIS A 259 -17.43 -53.39 -72.76
N CYS A 260 -18.27 -52.58 -72.21
CA CYS A 260 -19.60 -52.35 -72.74
C CYS A 260 -19.61 -51.63 -74.08
N CYS A 261 -18.73 -50.69 -74.32
CA CYS A 261 -18.65 -49.95 -75.57
C CYS A 261 -18.04 -50.77 -76.73
N ARG A 262 -17.44 -51.93 -76.45
CA ARG A 262 -16.92 -52.85 -77.51
C ARG A 262 -17.87 -53.93 -77.97
N LYS A 263 -19.10 -53.94 -77.50
CA LYS A 263 -20.12 -54.95 -77.86
C LYS A 263 -21.28 -54.36 -78.62
N GLU A 264 -21.10 -53.43 -79.51
CA GLU A 264 -22.04 -53.15 -80.57
C GLU A 264 -21.37 -53.40 -81.92
N PRO A 265 -22.05 -54.18 -82.84
CA PRO A 265 -21.55 -54.66 -84.12
C PRO A 265 -21.46 -53.59 -85.17
#